data_1b1ce22d451682fd8afdbba346925c89
#
_entry.id   1b1ce22d451682fd8afdbba346925c89
#
_cell.length_a   1.000
_cell.length_b   1.000
_cell.length_c   1.000
_cell.angle_alpha   90.00
_cell.angle_beta   90.00
_cell.angle_gamma   90.00
#
_symmetry.space_group_name_H-M   'P 1'
#
loop_
_entity.id
_entity.type
_entity.pdbx_description
1 polymer ?
#
loop_
_entity_poly.entity_id
_entity_poly.type
_entity_poly.pdbx_seq_one_letter_code
_entity_poly.pdbx_strand_id
1 'polypeptide(L)' 'AESVTALEPEDDGTWVITVELLELSRIPETDDMLGSYEVQVDEDGEILGYRRVRRYARSQADHGAPA' A
#
# COMPACT_ATOMS: atom_id res chain seq x y z
N ALA A 1 5.53 -6.84 3.07
CA ALA A 1 5.09 -5.79 2.13
C ALA A 1 5.77 -5.96 0.78
N GLU A 2 5.02 -5.78 -0.29
CA GLU A 2 5.61 -5.77 -1.64
C GLU A 2 6.52 -4.55 -1.80
N SER A 3 6.01 -3.41 -1.39
CA SER A 3 6.78 -2.18 -1.50
C SER A 3 6.15 -1.08 -0.67
N VAL A 4 6.98 -0.11 -0.32
CA VAL A 4 6.51 1.17 0.23
C VAL A 4 6.41 2.14 -0.93
N THR A 5 5.22 2.67 -1.17
CA THR A 5 4.97 3.53 -2.33
C THR A 5 4.91 5.00 -1.98
N ALA A 6 4.67 5.34 -0.72
CA ALA A 6 4.62 6.73 -0.30
C ALA A 6 4.91 6.85 1.19
N LEU A 7 5.42 8.00 1.59
CA LEU A 7 5.69 8.33 2.98
C LEU A 7 5.44 9.82 3.13
N GLU A 8 4.40 10.19 3.88
CA GLU A 8 3.98 11.57 4.01
C GLU A 8 3.83 11.98 5.46
N PRO A 9 4.45 13.10 5.88
CA PRO A 9 4.23 13.63 7.22
C PRO A 9 2.88 14.31 7.31
N GLU A 10 2.25 14.17 8.46
CA GLU A 10 1.01 14.87 8.77
C GLU A 10 1.29 16.05 9.70
N ASP A 11 0.35 16.99 9.77
CA ASP A 11 0.52 18.22 10.55
C ASP A 11 0.62 17.96 12.05
N ASP A 12 0.11 16.85 12.53
CA ASP A 12 0.08 16.52 13.96
C ASP A 12 1.31 15.74 14.43
N GLY A 13 2.35 15.64 13.61
CA GLY A 13 3.56 14.92 13.95
C GLY A 13 3.53 13.43 13.64
N THR A 14 2.44 12.96 13.07
CA THR A 14 2.36 11.55 12.62
C THR A 14 2.79 11.43 11.16
N TRP A 15 2.93 10.19 10.71
CA TRP A 15 3.28 9.88 9.34
C TRP A 15 2.26 8.91 8.76
N VAL A 16 2.00 9.05 7.46
CA VAL A 16 1.21 8.07 6.73
C VAL A 16 2.14 7.37 5.75
N ILE A 17 2.20 6.06 5.87
CA ILE A 17 3.02 5.21 5.01
C ILE A 17 2.08 4.41 4.13
N THR A 18 2.23 4.52 2.82
CA THR A 18 1.46 3.71 1.89
C THR A 18 2.29 2.52 1.47
N VAL A 19 1.75 1.31 1.69
CA VAL A 19 2.44 0.07 1.37
C VAL A 19 1.58 -0.80 0.47
N GLU A 20 2.23 -1.61 -0.34
CA GLU A 20 1.54 -2.60 -1.15
C GLU A 20 1.86 -3.99 -0.62
N LEU A 21 0.83 -4.80 -0.44
CA LEU A 21 0.94 -6.15 0.08
C LEU A 21 0.34 -7.12 -0.92
N LEU A 22 0.98 -8.29 -1.04
CA LEU A 22 0.42 -9.40 -1.79
C LEU A 22 -0.69 -10.03 -0.95
N GLU A 23 -1.94 -9.94 -1.42
CA GLU A 23 -3.07 -10.51 -0.71
C GLU A 23 -3.44 -11.92 -1.17
N LEU A 24 -3.21 -12.21 -2.45
CA LEU A 24 -3.55 -13.50 -3.02
C LEU A 24 -2.66 -13.79 -4.21
N SER A 25 -1.88 -14.87 -4.11
CA SER A 25 -1.05 -15.32 -5.21
C SER A 25 -1.89 -16.07 -6.23
N ARG A 26 -1.61 -15.84 -7.49
CA ARG A 26 -2.31 -16.53 -8.58
C ARG A 26 -1.32 -17.03 -9.62
N ILE A 27 -1.81 -17.83 -10.53
CA ILE A 27 -1.07 -18.32 -11.69
C ILE A 27 -1.86 -17.91 -12.93
N PRO A 28 -1.29 -17.07 -13.80
CA PRO A 28 0.03 -16.46 -13.75
C PRO A 28 0.13 -15.33 -12.70
N GLU A 29 1.35 -14.96 -12.36
CA GLU A 29 1.60 -13.91 -11.35
C GLU A 29 0.93 -12.58 -11.68
N THR A 30 0.72 -12.30 -12.97
CA THR A 30 0.05 -11.07 -13.39
C THR A 30 -1.36 -10.94 -12.83
N ASP A 31 -1.93 -12.06 -12.37
CA ASP A 31 -3.26 -12.09 -11.74
C ASP A 31 -3.18 -12.00 -10.21
N ASP A 32 -1.98 -11.92 -9.63
CA ASP A 32 -1.83 -11.73 -8.19
C ASP A 32 -2.66 -10.53 -7.73
N MET A 33 -3.34 -10.71 -6.61
CA MET A 33 -4.10 -9.62 -6.01
C MET A 33 -3.25 -8.89 -5.00
N LEU A 34 -3.17 -7.60 -5.16
CA LEU A 34 -2.42 -6.71 -4.28
C LEU A 34 -3.38 -5.78 -3.56
N GLY A 35 -3.01 -5.41 -2.35
CA GLY A 35 -3.74 -4.40 -1.60
C GLY A 35 -2.83 -3.22 -1.30
N SER A 36 -3.35 -2.03 -1.45
CA SER A 36 -2.67 -0.80 -1.09
C SER A 36 -3.22 -0.35 0.25
N TYR A 37 -2.34 -0.18 1.23
CA TYR A 37 -2.71 0.17 2.59
C TYR A 37 -2.05 1.46 3.01
N GLU A 38 -2.80 2.28 3.76
CA GLU A 38 -2.24 3.42 4.44
C GLU A 38 -2.06 3.05 5.91
N VAL A 39 -0.84 3.20 6.41
CA VAL A 39 -0.50 2.91 7.80
C VAL A 39 -0.11 4.22 8.47
N GLN A 40 -0.80 4.57 9.55
CA GLN A 40 -0.49 5.77 10.31
C GLN A 40 0.42 5.41 11.46
N VAL A 41 1.53 6.12 11.58
CA VAL A 41 2.51 5.90 12.66
C VAL A 41 2.77 7.22 13.38
N ASP A 42 3.12 7.12 14.65
CA ASP A 42 3.46 8.29 15.45
C ASP A 42 4.94 8.64 15.32
N GLU A 43 5.37 9.67 16.03
CA GLU A 43 6.76 10.15 16.01
C GLU A 43 7.76 9.09 16.48
N ASP A 44 7.32 8.16 17.29
CA ASP A 44 8.15 7.08 17.81
C ASP A 44 8.13 5.84 16.93
N GLY A 45 7.38 5.89 15.83
CA GLY A 45 7.28 4.78 14.91
C GLY A 45 6.25 3.74 15.30
N GLU A 46 5.38 4.03 16.26
CA GLU A 46 4.32 3.12 16.65
C GLU A 46 3.14 3.23 15.70
N ILE A 47 2.57 2.10 15.33
CA ILE A 47 1.41 2.04 14.44
C ILE A 47 0.18 2.47 15.21
N LEU A 48 -0.48 3.53 14.74
CA LEU A 48 -1.72 4.02 15.30
C LEU A 48 -2.94 3.38 14.65
N GLY A 49 -2.82 3.01 13.41
CA GLY A 49 -3.90 2.38 12.67
C GLY A 49 -3.51 2.15 11.22
N TYR A 50 -4.38 1.45 10.52
CA TYR A 50 -4.18 1.23 9.09
C TYR A 50 -5.52 1.01 8.43
N ARG A 51 -5.55 1.19 7.10
CA ARG A 51 -6.74 0.89 6.31
C ARG A 51 -6.34 0.47 4.91
N ARG A 52 -7.13 -0.40 4.30
CA ARG A 52 -6.96 -0.76 2.90
C ARG A 52 -7.58 0.33 2.04
N VAL A 53 -6.76 0.91 1.16
CA VAL A 53 -7.20 1.98 0.29
C VAL A 53 -7.81 1.41 -0.99
N ARG A 54 -7.16 0.36 -1.52
CA ARG A 54 -7.64 -0.29 -2.74
C ARG A 54 -7.09 -1.70 -2.85
N ARG A 55 -7.74 -2.48 -3.69
CA ARG A 55 -7.33 -3.84 -4.03
C ARG A 55 -7.32 -3.95 -5.55
N TYR A 56 -6.30 -4.56 -6.11
CA TYR A 56 -6.15 -4.61 -7.57
C TYR A 56 -5.29 -5.80 -7.97
N ALA A 57 -5.43 -6.22 -9.23
CA ALA A 57 -4.56 -7.26 -9.78
C ALA A 57 -3.23 -6.66 -10.19
N ARG A 58 -2.17 -7.44 -10.12
CA ARG A 58 -0.82 -7.01 -10.47
C ARG A 58 -0.77 -6.45 -11.90
N SER A 59 -1.46 -7.09 -12.83
CA SER A 59 -1.51 -6.62 -14.22
C SER A 59 -2.11 -5.21 -14.32
N GLN A 60 -3.06 -4.89 -13.46
CA GLN A 60 -3.65 -3.55 -13.43
C GLN A 60 -2.64 -2.51 -12.94
N ALA A 61 -1.76 -2.89 -12.03
CA ALA A 61 -0.71 -2.00 -11.57
C ALA A 61 0.27 -1.68 -12.68
N ASP A 62 0.63 -2.67 -13.49
CA ASP A 62 1.55 -2.50 -14.61
C ASP A 62 0.97 -1.62 -15.69
N HIS A 63 -0.34 -1.67 -15.87
CA HIS A 63 -1.07 -0.86 -16.84
C HIS A 63 -1.67 0.38 -16.21
N GLY A 64 -1.48 0.52 -14.91
CA GLY A 64 -2.24 1.46 -14.13
C GLY A 64 -1.81 2.89 -14.23
N ALA A 65 -0.67 3.13 -14.81
CA ALA A 65 -0.30 4.49 -15.05
C ALA A 65 -1.26 5.04 -16.09
N PRO A 66 -2.12 5.95 -15.72
CA PRO A 66 -2.99 6.54 -16.71
C PRO A 66 -2.12 7.19 -17.75
N ALA A 67 -2.47 6.90 -18.92
CA ALA A 67 -1.79 7.51 -20.02
C ALA A 67 -1.90 9.04 -19.87
#